data_11ed2d2d32aacffd9fcd767ad38c5676
#
_entry.id   11ed2d2d32aacffd9fcd767ad38c5676
#
_cell.length_a   1.000
_cell.length_b   1.000
_cell.length_c   1.000
_cell.angle_alpha   90.00
_cell.angle_beta   90.00
_cell.angle_gamma   90.00
#
_symmetry.space_group_name_H-M   'P 1'
#
loop_
_entity.id
_entity.type
_entity.pdbx_description
1 polymer ?
#
loop_
_entity_poly.entity_id
_entity_poly.type
_entity_poly.pdbx_seq_one_letter_code
_entity_poly.pdbx_strand_id
1 'polypeptide(L)'
;MSVAINNRAANSAHRDLLLSMMRGRAVEDAIQKVSGHYHPARGEEGVICGTFRALSDADVGLPHYRGSIIASLSRGADPRELIAGLLGKVTGPTRGRQRGDFVGKFAPNYFGLFSGTLGPSIGYATGAALASKLDGSNVGTAVTFGDGTANSGLLYESLNMAAMYVLPVVFVCQHNQFAVSMPSSRAIAGGSLVQRAAAFGMPALEVDGNDVVAVHTAVSEALARARRGEGPTFIDALTYRVSGHWTSDACTYRDQSVTEEWTKRDPIERLAASLVSEGLMTQDDVDAMRASAESEASTAMATAQDDPWPDASVIDAPNAFAE
;
A
#
# COMPACT_ATOMS: atom_id res chain seq x y z
N MET A 1 6.38 -36.03 3.15
CA MET A 1 7.38 -35.07 2.60
C MET A 1 6.71 -33.81 2.03
N SER A 2 5.63 -33.88 1.26
CA SER A 2 4.89 -32.74 0.66
C SER A 2 4.29 -31.77 1.68
N VAL A 3 3.65 -32.24 2.77
CA VAL A 3 3.02 -31.39 3.81
C VAL A 3 4.05 -30.58 4.60
N ALA A 4 5.21 -31.16 4.93
CA ALA A 4 6.27 -30.46 5.65
C ALA A 4 6.96 -29.37 4.78
N ILE A 5 7.01 -29.57 3.47
CA ILE A 5 7.55 -28.57 2.52
C ILE A 5 6.57 -27.39 2.38
N ASN A 6 5.27 -27.66 2.27
CA ASN A 6 4.25 -26.61 2.23
C ASN A 6 4.21 -25.77 3.50
N ASN A 7 4.35 -26.40 4.68
CA ASN A 7 4.37 -25.67 5.95
C ASN A 7 5.61 -24.78 6.10
N ARG A 8 6.79 -25.21 5.60
CA ARG A 8 8.00 -24.37 5.63
C ARG A 8 7.90 -23.16 4.70
N ALA A 9 7.34 -23.34 3.49
CA ALA A 9 7.15 -22.25 2.54
C ALA A 9 6.12 -21.22 3.05
N ALA A 10 5.00 -21.69 3.61
CA ALA A 10 3.98 -20.82 4.21
C ALA A 10 4.55 -20.05 5.41
N ASN A 11 5.36 -20.71 6.27
CA ASN A 11 6.01 -20.05 7.39
C ASN A 11 6.98 -18.93 6.91
N SER A 12 7.80 -19.19 5.90
CA SER A 12 8.69 -18.17 5.32
C SER A 12 7.90 -16.97 4.81
N ALA A 13 6.80 -17.21 4.08
CA ALA A 13 5.96 -16.14 3.54
C ALA A 13 5.30 -15.29 4.63
N HIS A 14 4.82 -15.89 5.72
CA HIS A 14 4.23 -15.14 6.84
C HIS A 14 5.27 -14.32 7.60
N ARG A 15 6.49 -14.84 7.80
CA ARG A 15 7.59 -14.08 8.37
C ARG A 15 7.99 -12.89 7.49
N ASP A 16 7.99 -13.07 6.17
CA ASP A 16 8.26 -12.00 5.21
C ASP A 16 7.17 -10.91 5.23
N LEU A 17 5.90 -11.28 5.41
CA LEU A 17 4.80 -10.32 5.60
C LEU A 17 4.98 -9.55 6.91
N LEU A 18 5.33 -10.22 8.01
CA LEU A 18 5.58 -9.57 9.29
C LEU A 18 6.74 -8.57 9.20
N LEU A 19 7.87 -8.99 8.63
CA LEU A 19 9.04 -8.13 8.41
C LEU A 19 8.68 -6.92 7.54
N SER A 20 7.91 -7.13 6.47
CA SER A 20 7.49 -6.05 5.56
C SER A 20 6.68 -4.98 6.29
N MET A 21 5.72 -5.38 7.14
CA MET A 21 4.94 -4.46 7.95
C MET A 21 5.81 -3.72 8.99
N MET A 22 6.71 -4.43 9.69
CA MET A 22 7.61 -3.83 10.69
C MET A 22 8.56 -2.81 10.04
N ARG A 23 9.17 -3.14 8.89
CA ARG A 23 10.02 -2.20 8.14
C ARG A 23 9.25 -0.96 7.70
N GLY A 24 8.05 -1.16 7.16
CA GLY A 24 7.18 -0.07 6.73
C GLY A 24 6.88 0.89 7.87
N ARG A 25 6.43 0.38 9.00
CA ARG A 25 6.13 1.17 10.21
C ARG A 25 7.36 1.88 10.75
N ALA A 26 8.50 1.20 10.86
CA ALA A 26 9.73 1.80 11.38
C ALA A 26 10.21 2.99 10.52
N VAL A 27 10.11 2.86 9.19
CA VAL A 27 10.46 3.96 8.27
C VAL A 27 9.48 5.13 8.39
N GLU A 28 8.16 4.87 8.46
CA GLU A 28 7.17 5.93 8.68
C GLU A 28 7.35 6.62 10.04
N ASP A 29 7.65 5.88 11.11
CA ASP A 29 7.92 6.44 12.43
C ASP A 29 9.18 7.32 12.44
N ALA A 30 10.22 6.97 11.67
CA ALA A 30 11.39 7.82 11.49
C ALA A 30 11.05 9.10 10.71
N ILE A 31 10.23 9.01 9.66
CA ILE A 31 9.77 10.14 8.85
C ILE A 31 8.94 11.12 9.69
N GLN A 32 8.02 10.64 10.51
CA GLN A 32 7.15 11.48 11.34
C GLN A 32 7.92 12.34 12.34
N LYS A 33 9.12 11.94 12.75
CA LYS A 33 9.99 12.74 13.64
C LYS A 33 10.56 14.00 12.96
N VAL A 34 10.64 14.01 11.63
CA VAL A 34 11.26 15.09 10.85
C VAL A 34 10.30 15.82 9.91
N SER A 35 9.11 15.28 9.69
CA SER A 35 8.08 15.85 8.82
C SER A 35 6.77 16.09 9.58
N GLY A 36 6.39 17.35 9.73
CA GLY A 36 5.09 17.73 10.30
C GLY A 36 3.92 17.54 9.35
N HIS A 37 4.18 17.22 8.08
CA HIS A 37 3.16 17.03 7.05
C HIS A 37 3.40 15.72 6.31
N TYR A 38 3.23 14.62 7.02
CA TYR A 38 3.27 13.25 6.49
C TYR A 38 1.93 12.56 6.76
N HIS A 39 1.51 11.66 5.88
CA HIS A 39 0.25 10.91 5.99
C HIS A 39 0.54 9.46 6.41
N PRO A 40 0.72 9.17 7.70
CA PRO A 40 1.10 7.84 8.15
C PRO A 40 0.00 6.81 7.95
N ALA A 41 0.39 5.58 7.63
CA ALA A 41 -0.51 4.46 7.37
C ALA A 41 -0.65 3.50 8.57
N ARG A 42 -0.39 3.98 9.78
CA ARG A 42 -0.52 3.15 10.99
C ARG A 42 -1.92 2.56 11.12
N GLY A 43 -1.97 1.23 11.22
CA GLY A 43 -3.20 0.43 11.24
C GLY A 43 -3.59 -0.14 9.87
N GLU A 44 -3.02 0.39 8.77
CA GLU A 44 -3.32 -0.02 7.39
C GLU A 44 -2.24 -0.92 6.78
N GLU A 45 -1.16 -1.23 7.53
CA GLU A 45 0.00 -2.00 7.04
C GLU A 45 -0.40 -3.38 6.53
N GLY A 46 -1.44 -3.99 7.12
CA GLY A 46 -1.97 -5.29 6.69
C GLY A 46 -2.51 -5.26 5.27
N VAL A 47 -3.29 -4.24 4.92
CA VAL A 47 -3.82 -4.04 3.56
C VAL A 47 -2.68 -3.79 2.57
N ILE A 48 -1.76 -2.89 2.93
CA ILE A 48 -0.68 -2.46 2.04
C ILE A 48 0.28 -3.61 1.78
N CYS A 49 0.86 -4.20 2.82
CA CYS A 49 1.81 -5.31 2.68
C CYS A 49 1.15 -6.56 2.05
N GLY A 50 -0.08 -6.89 2.48
CA GLY A 50 -0.84 -8.00 1.89
C GLY A 50 -1.03 -7.84 0.39
N THR A 51 -1.34 -6.61 -0.07
CA THR A 51 -1.54 -6.32 -1.49
C THR A 51 -0.21 -6.37 -2.26
N PHE A 52 0.80 -5.61 -1.83
CA PHE A 52 2.02 -5.43 -2.64
C PHE A 52 3.00 -6.61 -2.56
N ARG A 53 2.90 -7.46 -1.53
CA ARG A 53 3.65 -8.73 -1.45
C ARG A 53 2.99 -9.86 -2.25
N ALA A 54 1.72 -9.74 -2.64
CA ALA A 54 1.05 -10.68 -3.54
C ALA A 54 1.43 -10.51 -5.02
N LEU A 55 2.01 -9.36 -5.38
CA LEU A 55 2.46 -9.08 -6.74
C LEU A 55 3.74 -9.86 -7.08
N SER A 56 3.79 -10.47 -8.25
CA SER A 56 5.03 -10.96 -8.86
C SER A 56 5.86 -9.79 -9.42
N ASP A 57 7.10 -10.06 -9.82
CA ASP A 57 7.97 -9.04 -10.42
C ASP A 57 7.46 -8.53 -11.77
N ALA A 58 6.62 -9.31 -12.45
CA ALA A 58 6.00 -8.90 -13.71
C ALA A 58 4.78 -8.02 -13.53
N ASP A 59 4.11 -8.09 -12.37
CA ASP A 59 2.84 -7.39 -12.14
C ASP A 59 3.04 -5.89 -11.90
N VAL A 60 2.00 -5.13 -12.25
CA VAL A 60 1.96 -3.68 -12.06
C VAL A 60 1.27 -3.33 -10.75
N GLY A 61 1.91 -2.51 -9.93
CA GLY A 61 1.37 -2.03 -8.65
C GLY A 61 1.23 -0.52 -8.60
N LEU A 62 0.05 -0.03 -8.23
CA LEU A 62 -0.21 1.40 -8.04
C LEU A 62 -0.72 1.66 -6.61
N PRO A 63 0.13 2.18 -5.71
CA PRO A 63 -0.27 2.43 -4.34
C PRO A 63 -1.14 3.68 -4.19
N HIS A 64 -1.97 3.68 -3.16
CA HIS A 64 -2.54 4.90 -2.59
C HIS A 64 -1.42 5.76 -1.98
N TYR A 65 -1.61 7.10 -1.91
CA TYR A 65 -0.58 7.98 -1.32
C TYR A 65 -0.30 7.60 0.14
N ARG A 66 -1.34 7.27 0.92
CA ARG A 66 -1.17 6.73 2.26
C ARG A 66 -0.64 5.30 2.17
N GLY A 67 0.59 5.11 2.64
CA GLY A 67 1.29 3.84 2.57
C GLY A 67 2.10 3.62 1.29
N SER A 68 2.30 4.64 0.43
CA SER A 68 3.16 4.53 -0.75
C SER A 68 4.59 4.14 -0.40
N ILE A 69 5.11 4.63 0.72
CA ILE A 69 6.42 4.24 1.27
C ILE A 69 6.43 2.74 1.62
N ILE A 70 5.43 2.27 2.37
CA ILE A 70 5.31 0.85 2.77
C ILE A 70 5.17 -0.05 1.53
N ALA A 71 4.35 0.36 0.57
CA ALA A 71 4.18 -0.36 -0.69
C ALA A 71 5.50 -0.48 -1.48
N SER A 72 6.26 0.62 -1.56
CA SER A 72 7.56 0.66 -2.24
C SER A 72 8.60 -0.23 -1.54
N LEU A 73 8.66 -0.19 -0.19
CA LEU A 73 9.50 -1.08 0.60
C LEU A 73 9.12 -2.55 0.41
N SER A 74 7.82 -2.85 0.34
CA SER A 74 7.30 -4.20 0.08
C SER A 74 7.71 -4.73 -1.30
N ARG A 75 8.04 -3.84 -2.23
CA ARG A 75 8.57 -4.12 -3.58
C ARG A 75 10.09 -4.03 -3.68
N GLY A 76 10.79 -3.96 -2.55
CA GLY A 76 12.25 -3.98 -2.50
C GLY A 76 12.94 -2.64 -2.73
N ALA A 77 12.23 -1.52 -2.60
CA ALA A 77 12.85 -0.21 -2.65
C ALA A 77 13.80 0.01 -1.45
N ASP A 78 14.86 0.77 -1.68
CA ASP A 78 15.79 1.16 -0.63
C ASP A 78 15.14 2.23 0.28
N PRO A 79 15.06 2.01 1.62
CA PRO A 79 14.48 2.99 2.53
C PRO A 79 15.21 4.34 2.51
N ARG A 80 16.55 4.37 2.29
CA ARG A 80 17.30 5.62 2.16
C ARG A 80 16.82 6.43 0.95
N GLU A 81 16.68 5.80 -0.23
CA GLU A 81 16.22 6.49 -1.44
C GLU A 81 14.82 7.10 -1.24
N LEU A 82 13.90 6.35 -0.59
CA LEU A 82 12.54 6.82 -0.34
C LEU A 82 12.52 8.01 0.64
N ILE A 83 13.29 7.93 1.73
CA ILE A 83 13.43 9.01 2.69
C ILE A 83 14.10 10.23 2.03
N ALA A 84 15.15 10.04 1.25
CA ALA A 84 15.82 11.11 0.50
C ALA A 84 14.84 11.83 -0.45
N GLY A 85 13.98 11.08 -1.13
CA GLY A 85 12.92 11.63 -1.97
C GLY A 85 11.93 12.48 -1.17
N LEU A 86 11.48 11.98 -0.02
CA LEU A 86 10.59 12.73 0.89
C LEU A 86 11.25 14.00 1.40
N LEU A 87 12.53 13.96 1.71
CA LEU A 87 13.32 15.14 2.15
C LEU A 87 13.64 16.10 1.00
N GLY A 88 13.47 15.70 -0.26
CA GLY A 88 13.80 16.51 -1.45
C GLY A 88 15.30 16.49 -1.80
N LYS A 89 16.01 15.42 -1.48
CA LYS A 89 17.43 15.21 -1.77
C LYS A 89 17.65 14.65 -3.18
N VAL A 90 18.84 14.90 -3.76
CA VAL A 90 19.17 14.43 -5.12
C VAL A 90 19.25 12.91 -5.25
N THR A 91 19.51 12.22 -4.16
CA THR A 91 19.59 10.75 -4.10
C THR A 91 18.21 10.07 -4.06
N GLY A 92 17.14 10.86 -3.90
CA GLY A 92 15.78 10.35 -3.99
C GLY A 92 15.33 10.08 -5.42
N PRO A 93 14.24 9.30 -5.63
CA PRO A 93 13.79 8.88 -6.95
C PRO A 93 13.48 10.04 -7.91
N THR A 94 13.08 11.20 -7.39
CA THR A 94 12.76 12.39 -8.17
C THR A 94 13.96 13.35 -8.31
N ARG A 95 15.13 12.97 -7.79
CA ARG A 95 16.35 13.80 -7.78
C ARG A 95 16.11 15.21 -7.20
N GLY A 96 15.27 15.29 -6.16
CA GLY A 96 14.91 16.56 -5.50
C GLY A 96 13.87 17.41 -6.21
N ARG A 97 13.34 16.98 -7.35
CA ARG A 97 12.31 17.73 -8.12
C ARG A 97 10.92 17.67 -7.49
N GLN A 98 10.67 16.69 -6.63
CA GLN A 98 9.45 16.56 -5.83
C GLN A 98 9.85 16.29 -4.38
N ARG A 99 9.11 16.88 -3.47
CA ARG A 99 9.27 16.71 -2.02
C ARG A 99 7.93 16.34 -1.39
N GLY A 100 7.97 15.55 -0.33
CA GLY A 100 6.80 15.16 0.44
C GLY A 100 6.51 13.67 0.34
N ASP A 101 5.38 13.25 0.89
CA ASP A 101 5.00 11.84 1.04
C ASP A 101 4.51 11.15 -0.25
N PHE A 102 4.60 11.82 -1.38
CA PHE A 102 4.28 11.28 -2.70
C PHE A 102 5.54 10.72 -3.37
N VAL A 103 6.20 9.80 -2.69
CA VAL A 103 7.43 9.19 -3.19
C VAL A 103 7.12 7.77 -3.62
N GLY A 104 7.54 7.43 -4.82
CA GLY A 104 7.53 6.07 -5.33
C GLY A 104 8.76 5.85 -6.20
N LYS A 105 9.24 4.61 -6.25
CA LYS A 105 10.33 4.22 -7.13
C LYS A 105 9.75 3.53 -8.35
N PHE A 106 10.13 3.99 -9.54
CA PHE A 106 9.92 3.25 -10.76
C PHE A 106 10.91 2.06 -10.78
N ALA A 107 10.42 0.90 -10.40
CA ALA A 107 11.03 -0.36 -10.79
C ALA A 107 10.30 -0.87 -12.04
N PRO A 108 10.86 -1.78 -12.82
CA PRO A 108 10.11 -2.43 -13.89
C PRO A 108 8.75 -2.90 -13.34
N ASN A 109 7.66 -2.44 -13.97
CA ASN A 109 6.28 -2.78 -13.64
C ASN A 109 5.72 -2.26 -12.28
N TYR A 110 6.45 -1.42 -11.55
CA TYR A 110 5.93 -0.74 -10.38
C TYR A 110 5.84 0.77 -10.66
N PHE A 111 4.63 1.25 -10.83
CA PHE A 111 4.36 2.68 -10.95
C PHE A 111 4.16 3.24 -9.55
N GLY A 112 5.12 3.97 -9.06
CA GLY A 112 4.99 4.72 -7.82
C GLY A 112 3.86 5.75 -7.88
N LEU A 113 3.59 6.40 -6.77
CA LEU A 113 2.60 7.45 -6.69
C LEU A 113 3.11 8.74 -7.36
N PHE A 114 2.31 9.27 -8.30
CA PHE A 114 2.62 10.51 -9.00
C PHE A 114 1.98 11.75 -8.38
N SER A 115 0.94 11.58 -7.57
CA SER A 115 0.12 12.69 -7.10
C SER A 115 -0.68 12.34 -5.86
N GLY A 116 -0.88 13.32 -4.97
CA GLY A 116 -1.86 13.24 -3.89
C GLY A 116 -3.31 13.40 -4.37
N THR A 117 -3.53 13.64 -5.66
CA THR A 117 -4.88 13.73 -6.25
C THR A 117 -5.52 12.35 -6.22
N LEU A 118 -6.68 12.26 -5.58
CA LEU A 118 -7.42 11.00 -5.43
C LEU A 118 -8.09 10.60 -6.75
N GLY A 119 -7.98 9.32 -7.09
CA GLY A 119 -8.61 8.74 -8.28
C GLY A 119 -7.71 8.45 -9.47
N PRO A 120 -6.78 9.34 -9.92
CA PRO A 120 -5.98 9.10 -11.12
C PRO A 120 -5.24 7.75 -11.16
N SER A 121 -4.74 7.26 -10.03
CA SER A 121 -4.09 5.94 -9.95
C SER A 121 -4.99 4.81 -10.42
N ILE A 122 -6.31 4.92 -10.22
CA ILE A 122 -7.29 3.92 -10.67
C ILE A 122 -7.36 3.92 -12.20
N GLY A 123 -7.42 5.09 -12.82
CA GLY A 123 -7.40 5.21 -14.29
C GLY A 123 -6.10 4.69 -14.89
N TYR A 124 -4.94 4.99 -14.28
CA TYR A 124 -3.64 4.47 -14.72
C TYR A 124 -3.56 2.95 -14.60
N ALA A 125 -4.07 2.37 -13.51
CA ALA A 125 -4.14 0.92 -13.33
C ALA A 125 -5.02 0.26 -14.41
N THR A 126 -6.16 0.87 -14.72
CA THR A 126 -7.05 0.39 -15.76
C THR A 126 -6.38 0.45 -17.13
N GLY A 127 -5.63 1.54 -17.41
CA GLY A 127 -4.83 1.69 -18.62
C GLY A 127 -3.70 0.66 -18.73
N ALA A 128 -2.96 0.41 -17.65
CA ALA A 128 -1.91 -0.61 -17.60
C ALA A 128 -2.48 -2.02 -17.85
N ALA A 129 -3.60 -2.35 -17.23
CA ALA A 129 -4.29 -3.62 -17.45
C ALA A 129 -4.82 -3.75 -18.89
N LEU A 130 -5.30 -2.66 -19.50
CA LEU A 130 -5.69 -2.66 -20.90
C LEU A 130 -4.50 -2.90 -21.83
N ALA A 131 -3.37 -2.24 -21.58
CA ALA A 131 -2.14 -2.45 -22.32
C ALA A 131 -1.69 -3.92 -22.25
N SER A 132 -1.65 -4.49 -21.03
CA SER A 132 -1.31 -5.90 -20.79
C SER A 132 -2.26 -6.87 -21.54
N LYS A 133 -3.53 -6.54 -21.64
CA LYS A 133 -4.47 -7.34 -22.41
C LYS A 133 -4.24 -7.23 -23.91
N LEU A 134 -3.96 -6.02 -24.40
CA LEU A 134 -3.74 -5.77 -25.85
C LEU A 134 -2.45 -6.40 -26.36
N ASP A 135 -1.40 -6.43 -25.54
CA ASP A 135 -0.13 -7.08 -25.91
C ASP A 135 -0.12 -8.60 -25.65
N GLY A 136 -1.19 -9.13 -25.04
CA GLY A 136 -1.35 -10.57 -24.78
C GLY A 136 -0.53 -11.09 -23.60
N SER A 137 0.16 -10.23 -22.85
CA SER A 137 0.97 -10.66 -21.70
C SER A 137 0.13 -11.13 -20.51
N ASN A 138 -1.11 -10.61 -20.37
CA ASN A 138 -2.01 -10.85 -19.23
C ASN A 138 -1.33 -10.64 -17.87
N VAL A 139 -0.38 -9.70 -17.80
CA VAL A 139 0.24 -9.28 -16.55
C VAL A 139 -0.83 -8.68 -15.63
N GLY A 140 -0.84 -9.11 -14.36
CA GLY A 140 -1.79 -8.61 -13.37
C GLY A 140 -1.47 -7.17 -12.94
N THR A 141 -2.51 -6.40 -12.70
CA THR A 141 -2.39 -5.05 -12.13
C THR A 141 -3.13 -4.97 -10.81
N ALA A 142 -2.53 -4.41 -9.76
CA ALA A 142 -3.23 -4.09 -8.52
C ALA A 142 -3.14 -2.59 -8.22
N VAL A 143 -4.25 -2.00 -7.80
CA VAL A 143 -4.31 -0.60 -7.37
C VAL A 143 -4.96 -0.51 -5.99
N THR A 144 -4.33 0.26 -5.09
CA THR A 144 -4.95 0.60 -3.80
C THR A 144 -5.47 2.04 -3.80
N PHE A 145 -6.58 2.27 -3.09
CA PHE A 145 -7.21 3.58 -2.92
C PHE A 145 -8.02 3.60 -1.63
N GLY A 146 -8.24 4.78 -1.05
CA GLY A 146 -9.04 4.92 0.16
C GLY A 146 -10.54 4.94 -0.10
N ASP A 147 -11.33 4.68 0.94
CA ASP A 147 -12.79 4.76 0.94
C ASP A 147 -13.34 6.14 0.51
N GLY A 148 -12.61 7.22 0.80
CA GLY A 148 -12.93 8.55 0.29
C GLY A 148 -12.92 8.62 -1.25
N THR A 149 -11.97 7.93 -1.88
CA THR A 149 -11.86 7.84 -3.35
C THR A 149 -13.00 7.01 -3.96
N ALA A 150 -13.61 6.13 -3.17
CA ALA A 150 -14.72 5.29 -3.62
C ALA A 150 -15.98 6.09 -4.04
N ASN A 151 -16.02 7.40 -3.78
CA ASN A 151 -17.07 8.28 -4.29
C ASN A 151 -16.64 9.06 -5.56
N SER A 152 -15.45 8.81 -6.08
CA SER A 152 -15.00 9.41 -7.35
C SER A 152 -15.70 8.75 -8.56
N GLY A 153 -16.18 9.55 -9.51
CA GLY A 153 -16.71 9.04 -10.78
C GLY A 153 -15.72 8.15 -11.53
N LEU A 154 -14.42 8.50 -11.46
CA LEU A 154 -13.35 7.75 -12.12
C LEU A 154 -13.24 6.29 -11.64
N LEU A 155 -13.58 5.99 -10.37
CA LEU A 155 -13.66 4.60 -9.92
C LEU A 155 -14.71 3.84 -10.74
N TYR A 156 -15.93 4.36 -10.84
CA TYR A 156 -17.05 3.67 -11.50
C TYR A 156 -16.85 3.53 -13.00
N GLU A 157 -16.28 4.54 -13.64
CA GLU A 157 -15.86 4.49 -15.04
C GLU A 157 -14.81 3.40 -15.26
N SER A 158 -13.82 3.29 -14.35
CA SER A 158 -12.77 2.27 -14.40
C SER A 158 -13.32 0.86 -14.12
N LEU A 159 -14.24 0.70 -13.16
CA LEU A 159 -14.90 -0.59 -12.91
C LEU A 159 -15.69 -1.05 -14.13
N ASN A 160 -16.47 -0.14 -14.75
CA ASN A 160 -17.22 -0.45 -15.95
C ASN A 160 -16.30 -0.86 -17.10
N MET A 161 -15.25 -0.09 -17.36
CA MET A 161 -14.26 -0.39 -18.41
C MET A 161 -13.56 -1.73 -18.15
N ALA A 162 -13.13 -1.97 -16.92
CA ALA A 162 -12.46 -3.21 -16.54
C ALA A 162 -13.37 -4.43 -16.72
N ALA A 163 -14.64 -4.33 -16.33
CA ALA A 163 -15.62 -5.41 -16.53
C ALA A 163 -15.92 -5.65 -18.01
N MET A 164 -16.22 -4.59 -18.78
CA MET A 164 -16.53 -4.69 -20.21
C MET A 164 -15.40 -5.32 -21.03
N TYR A 165 -14.16 -4.92 -20.73
CA TYR A 165 -12.99 -5.42 -21.44
C TYR A 165 -12.33 -6.63 -20.76
N VAL A 166 -12.90 -7.15 -19.66
CA VAL A 166 -12.35 -8.30 -18.92
C VAL A 166 -10.87 -8.08 -18.62
N LEU A 167 -10.53 -6.92 -18.00
CA LEU A 167 -9.15 -6.50 -17.79
C LEU A 167 -8.51 -7.23 -16.59
N PRO A 168 -7.20 -7.53 -16.65
CA PRO A 168 -6.47 -8.19 -15.56
C PRO A 168 -6.11 -7.22 -14.44
N VAL A 169 -7.11 -6.66 -13.74
CA VAL A 169 -6.92 -5.66 -12.68
C VAL A 169 -7.64 -6.07 -11.38
N VAL A 170 -6.97 -5.81 -10.26
CA VAL A 170 -7.50 -5.97 -8.90
C VAL A 170 -7.60 -4.59 -8.24
N PHE A 171 -8.80 -4.22 -7.88
CA PHE A 171 -9.10 -2.97 -7.17
C PHE A 171 -9.18 -3.25 -5.68
N VAL A 172 -8.28 -2.66 -4.88
CA VAL A 172 -8.22 -2.87 -3.43
C VAL A 172 -8.53 -1.56 -2.71
N CYS A 173 -9.67 -1.48 -2.05
CA CYS A 173 -10.02 -0.36 -1.19
C CYS A 173 -9.36 -0.52 0.18
N GLN A 174 -8.46 0.41 0.54
CA GLN A 174 -8.00 0.60 1.92
C GLN A 174 -9.12 1.30 2.69
N HIS A 175 -10.13 0.52 3.14
CA HIS A 175 -11.32 1.05 3.80
C HIS A 175 -10.99 1.40 5.26
N ASN A 176 -10.29 2.51 5.45
CA ASN A 176 -9.81 2.96 6.75
C ASN A 176 -10.82 3.82 7.53
N GLN A 177 -12.05 3.89 7.03
CA GLN A 177 -13.24 4.49 7.60
C GLN A 177 -13.27 6.02 7.66
N PHE A 178 -12.26 6.71 7.11
CA PHE A 178 -12.22 8.17 7.11
C PHE A 178 -11.64 8.77 5.83
N ALA A 179 -12.41 9.65 5.20
CA ALA A 179 -11.91 10.60 4.20
C ALA A 179 -11.62 11.95 4.89
N VAL A 180 -10.35 12.20 5.22
CA VAL A 180 -9.92 13.31 6.10
C VAL A 180 -10.65 13.22 7.46
N SER A 181 -11.69 14.03 7.67
CA SER A 181 -12.53 14.06 8.88
C SER A 181 -13.93 13.44 8.66
N MET A 182 -14.28 13.08 7.42
CA MET A 182 -15.58 12.53 7.07
C MET A 182 -15.58 11.00 7.27
N PRO A 183 -16.41 10.46 8.17
CA PRO A 183 -16.52 9.01 8.32
C PRO A 183 -17.19 8.37 7.10
N SER A 184 -16.70 7.19 6.69
CA SER A 184 -17.20 6.45 5.53
C SER A 184 -18.70 6.14 5.64
N SER A 185 -19.20 5.88 6.85
CA SER A 185 -20.62 5.64 7.13
C SER A 185 -21.54 6.81 6.73
N ARG A 186 -21.01 8.02 6.63
CA ARG A 186 -21.74 9.22 6.17
C ARG A 186 -21.46 9.55 4.70
N ALA A 187 -20.38 9.00 4.13
CA ALA A 187 -19.95 9.30 2.77
C ALA A 187 -20.42 8.24 1.76
N ILE A 188 -20.62 6.98 2.19
CA ILE A 188 -20.97 5.87 1.30
C ILE A 188 -22.47 5.57 1.39
N ALA A 189 -23.25 6.11 0.46
CA ALA A 189 -24.67 5.78 0.36
C ALA A 189 -24.86 4.30 0.04
N GLY A 190 -25.82 3.62 0.70
CA GLY A 190 -26.05 2.18 0.56
C GLY A 190 -25.08 1.32 1.37
N GLY A 191 -24.04 1.89 1.98
CA GLY A 191 -23.19 1.26 3.00
C GLY A 191 -22.20 0.20 2.52
N SER A 192 -22.28 -0.32 1.29
CA SER A 192 -21.43 -1.42 0.81
C SER A 192 -20.73 -1.10 -0.51
N LEU A 193 -19.41 -1.06 -0.48
CA LEU A 193 -18.58 -0.92 -1.68
C LEU A 193 -18.56 -2.21 -2.51
N VAL A 194 -18.64 -3.36 -1.83
CA VAL A 194 -18.75 -4.68 -2.48
C VAL A 194 -19.99 -4.75 -3.37
N GLN A 195 -21.15 -4.30 -2.86
CA GLN A 195 -22.39 -4.29 -3.67
C GLN A 195 -22.29 -3.36 -4.87
N ARG A 196 -21.64 -2.19 -4.69
CA ARG A 196 -21.42 -1.25 -5.78
C ARG A 196 -20.55 -1.84 -6.90
N ALA A 197 -19.45 -2.51 -6.53
CA ALA A 197 -18.56 -3.15 -7.50
C ALA A 197 -19.24 -4.37 -8.17
N ALA A 198 -19.96 -5.18 -7.40
CA ALA A 198 -20.70 -6.33 -7.92
C ALA A 198 -21.77 -5.94 -8.96
N ALA A 199 -22.31 -4.72 -8.89
CA ALA A 199 -23.26 -4.21 -9.87
C ALA A 199 -22.66 -4.07 -11.30
N PHE A 200 -21.34 -4.05 -11.44
CA PHE A 200 -20.63 -4.09 -12.73
C PHE A 200 -20.36 -5.53 -13.22
N GLY A 201 -20.87 -6.56 -12.53
CA GLY A 201 -20.71 -7.95 -12.92
C GLY A 201 -19.36 -8.60 -12.59
N MET A 202 -18.53 -7.95 -11.77
CA MET A 202 -17.26 -8.50 -11.32
C MET A 202 -17.34 -9.13 -9.93
N PRO A 203 -16.51 -10.13 -9.61
CA PRO A 203 -16.34 -10.58 -8.24
C PRO A 203 -15.94 -9.45 -7.31
N ALA A 204 -16.62 -9.36 -6.16
CA ALA A 204 -16.34 -8.38 -5.15
C ALA A 204 -16.48 -9.02 -3.76
N LEU A 205 -15.51 -8.78 -2.88
CA LEU A 205 -15.48 -9.36 -1.54
C LEU A 205 -14.96 -8.37 -0.50
N GLU A 206 -15.39 -8.55 0.74
CA GLU A 206 -14.83 -7.87 1.90
C GLU A 206 -13.78 -8.76 2.57
N VAL A 207 -12.71 -8.16 3.06
CA VAL A 207 -11.66 -8.85 3.82
C VAL A 207 -11.29 -8.03 5.06
N ASP A 208 -10.91 -8.71 6.15
CA ASP A 208 -10.33 -8.05 7.32
C ASP A 208 -8.94 -7.49 6.96
N GLY A 209 -8.86 -6.18 6.76
CA GLY A 209 -7.62 -5.49 6.38
C GLY A 209 -6.53 -5.50 7.45
N ASN A 210 -6.88 -5.85 8.71
CA ASN A 210 -5.92 -6.06 9.79
C ASN A 210 -5.40 -7.50 9.86
N ASP A 211 -5.87 -8.38 8.97
CA ASP A 211 -5.30 -9.71 8.75
C ASP A 211 -4.51 -9.73 7.44
N VAL A 212 -3.20 -9.51 7.54
CA VAL A 212 -2.33 -9.42 6.37
C VAL A 212 -2.31 -10.70 5.54
N VAL A 213 -2.50 -11.86 6.17
CA VAL A 213 -2.51 -13.17 5.48
C VAL A 213 -3.80 -13.31 4.68
N ALA A 214 -4.94 -12.91 5.24
CA ALA A 214 -6.22 -12.90 4.54
C ALA A 214 -6.19 -11.95 3.34
N VAL A 215 -5.65 -10.74 3.50
CA VAL A 215 -5.47 -9.78 2.38
C VAL A 215 -4.55 -10.35 1.32
N HIS A 216 -3.38 -10.88 1.70
CA HIS A 216 -2.43 -11.47 0.76
C HIS A 216 -3.05 -12.63 -0.04
N THR A 217 -3.81 -13.50 0.61
CA THR A 217 -4.50 -14.62 -0.03
C THR A 217 -5.54 -14.11 -1.02
N ALA A 218 -6.43 -13.21 -0.60
CA ALA A 218 -7.47 -12.66 -1.45
C ALA A 218 -6.91 -11.96 -2.70
N VAL A 219 -5.85 -11.16 -2.53
CA VAL A 219 -5.20 -10.46 -3.65
C VAL A 219 -4.47 -11.45 -4.56
N SER A 220 -3.78 -12.46 -4.01
CA SER A 220 -3.10 -13.50 -4.80
C SER A 220 -4.07 -14.29 -5.66
N GLU A 221 -5.21 -14.70 -5.11
CA GLU A 221 -6.27 -15.39 -5.85
C GLU A 221 -6.88 -14.51 -6.94
N ALA A 222 -7.13 -13.22 -6.62
CA ALA A 222 -7.65 -12.25 -7.58
C ALA A 222 -6.66 -12.00 -8.75
N LEU A 223 -5.36 -11.87 -8.46
CA LEU A 223 -4.32 -11.74 -9.48
C LEU A 223 -4.17 -13.02 -10.32
N ALA A 224 -4.23 -14.18 -9.69
CA ALA A 224 -4.17 -15.45 -10.42
C ALA A 224 -5.37 -15.58 -11.38
N ARG A 225 -6.56 -15.20 -10.94
CA ARG A 225 -7.76 -15.11 -11.75
C ARG A 225 -7.60 -14.12 -12.92
N ALA A 226 -7.09 -12.93 -12.63
CA ALA A 226 -6.83 -11.88 -13.61
C ALA A 226 -5.88 -12.35 -14.73
N ARG A 227 -4.77 -12.99 -14.36
CA ARG A 227 -3.77 -13.54 -15.30
C ARG A 227 -4.33 -14.67 -16.18
N ARG A 228 -5.34 -15.41 -15.71
CA ARG A 228 -6.06 -16.41 -16.55
C ARG A 228 -7.06 -15.78 -17.51
N GLY A 229 -7.17 -14.43 -17.53
CA GLY A 229 -8.12 -13.72 -18.38
C GLY A 229 -9.58 -13.80 -17.90
N GLU A 230 -9.79 -14.08 -16.60
CA GLU A 230 -11.13 -14.16 -16.00
C GLU A 230 -11.66 -12.82 -15.50
N GLY A 231 -10.94 -11.73 -15.79
CA GLY A 231 -11.34 -10.36 -15.55
C GLY A 231 -11.01 -9.79 -14.16
N PRO A 232 -11.56 -8.60 -13.86
CA PRO A 232 -11.21 -7.85 -12.67
C PRO A 232 -11.83 -8.44 -11.40
N THR A 233 -11.28 -8.04 -10.26
CA THR A 233 -11.83 -8.32 -8.92
C THR A 233 -11.77 -7.05 -8.08
N PHE A 234 -12.79 -6.80 -7.26
CA PHE A 234 -12.81 -5.73 -6.27
C PHE A 234 -12.68 -6.32 -4.87
N ILE A 235 -11.80 -5.74 -4.05
CA ILE A 235 -11.59 -6.15 -2.65
C ILE A 235 -11.81 -4.93 -1.75
N ASP A 236 -12.77 -5.01 -0.84
CA ASP A 236 -12.98 -4.02 0.22
C ASP A 236 -12.25 -4.49 1.47
N ALA A 237 -11.05 -3.95 1.72
CA ALA A 237 -10.22 -4.32 2.85
C ALA A 237 -10.53 -3.41 4.04
N LEU A 238 -11.42 -3.87 4.93
CA LEU A 238 -11.87 -3.11 6.09
C LEU A 238 -10.75 -3.00 7.13
N THR A 239 -10.33 -1.80 7.39
CA THR A 239 -9.26 -1.46 8.35
C THR A 239 -9.61 -0.17 9.09
N TYR A 240 -8.65 0.43 9.77
CA TYR A 240 -8.85 1.69 10.47
C TYR A 240 -7.59 2.54 10.46
N ARG A 241 -7.73 3.82 10.16
CA ARG A 241 -6.66 4.81 10.26
C ARG A 241 -6.42 5.16 11.73
N VAL A 242 -5.48 4.49 12.37
CA VAL A 242 -5.15 4.72 13.80
C VAL A 242 -4.57 6.11 14.03
N SER A 243 -3.67 6.55 13.15
CA SER A 243 -3.09 7.91 13.16
C SER A 243 -4.09 8.96 12.68
N GLY A 244 -3.73 10.25 12.82
CA GLY A 244 -4.45 11.36 12.17
C GLY A 244 -4.40 11.30 10.64
N HIS A 245 -5.07 12.24 9.98
CA HIS A 245 -4.98 12.34 8.53
C HIS A 245 -3.56 12.66 8.08
N TRP A 246 -2.87 13.53 8.82
CA TRP A 246 -1.43 13.82 8.73
C TRP A 246 -0.82 13.90 10.13
N THR A 247 0.49 14.01 10.23
CA THR A 247 1.26 13.95 11.48
C THR A 247 0.76 14.94 12.55
N SER A 248 0.31 16.13 12.16
CA SER A 248 -0.16 17.17 13.11
C SER A 248 -1.68 17.21 13.28
N ASP A 249 -2.41 16.22 12.80
CA ASP A 249 -3.86 16.16 12.94
C ASP A 249 -4.26 15.73 14.36
N ALA A 250 -4.98 16.60 15.07
CA ALA A 250 -5.42 16.36 16.44
C ALA A 250 -6.59 15.38 16.57
N CYS A 251 -7.18 14.91 15.48
CA CYS A 251 -8.25 13.89 15.44
C CYS A 251 -9.51 14.23 16.25
N THR A 252 -9.84 15.49 16.48
CA THR A 252 -10.98 15.92 17.30
C THR A 252 -12.35 15.55 16.71
N TYR A 253 -12.39 15.07 15.48
CA TYR A 253 -13.60 14.69 14.73
C TYR A 253 -14.03 13.23 14.93
N ARG A 254 -13.28 12.45 15.70
CA ARG A 254 -13.57 11.02 15.94
C ARG A 254 -13.51 10.65 17.41
N ASP A 255 -14.23 9.58 17.77
CA ASP A 255 -14.22 9.04 19.13
C ASP A 255 -12.90 8.29 19.37
N GLN A 256 -12.20 8.67 20.44
CA GLN A 256 -10.95 8.06 20.86
C GLN A 256 -11.12 6.60 21.27
N SER A 257 -12.26 6.24 21.88
CA SER A 257 -12.53 4.86 22.30
C SER A 257 -12.57 3.89 21.12
N VAL A 258 -13.11 4.33 19.97
CA VAL A 258 -13.10 3.53 18.73
C VAL A 258 -11.67 3.32 18.23
N THR A 259 -10.84 4.36 18.30
CA THR A 259 -9.42 4.24 17.92
C THR A 259 -8.67 3.25 18.82
N GLU A 260 -8.93 3.28 20.13
CA GLU A 260 -8.33 2.34 21.09
C GLU A 260 -8.74 0.88 20.81
N GLU A 261 -10.00 0.63 20.46
CA GLU A 261 -10.47 -0.71 20.08
C GLU A 261 -9.79 -1.21 18.80
N TRP A 262 -9.61 -0.35 17.79
CA TRP A 262 -8.90 -0.73 16.58
C TRP A 262 -7.39 -0.91 16.80
N THR A 263 -6.79 -0.18 17.74
CA THR A 263 -5.38 -0.35 18.11
C THR A 263 -5.11 -1.74 18.70
N LYS A 264 -6.07 -2.35 19.40
CA LYS A 264 -5.97 -3.73 19.88
C LYS A 264 -5.94 -4.77 18.74
N ARG A 265 -6.34 -4.38 17.55
CA ARG A 265 -6.34 -5.21 16.34
C ARG A 265 -5.18 -4.87 15.42
N ASP A 266 -4.07 -4.34 15.95
CA ASP A 266 -2.88 -3.97 15.18
C ASP A 266 -2.40 -5.14 14.31
N PRO A 267 -2.21 -4.95 12.97
CA PRO A 267 -1.89 -6.04 12.06
C PRO A 267 -0.53 -6.69 12.33
N ILE A 268 0.44 -5.92 12.83
CA ILE A 268 1.77 -6.43 13.18
C ILE A 268 1.67 -7.33 14.40
N GLU A 269 1.02 -6.84 15.47
CA GLU A 269 0.89 -7.59 16.72
C GLU A 269 0.04 -8.86 16.54
N ARG A 270 -1.00 -8.80 15.69
CA ARG A 270 -1.82 -9.97 15.36
C ARG A 270 -1.03 -11.08 14.69
N LEU A 271 -0.27 -10.74 13.64
CA LEU A 271 0.52 -11.75 12.94
C LEU A 271 1.66 -12.28 13.81
N ALA A 272 2.35 -11.40 14.56
CA ALA A 272 3.40 -11.80 15.50
C ALA A 272 2.86 -12.79 16.54
N ALA A 273 1.73 -12.47 17.19
CA ALA A 273 1.10 -13.35 18.18
C ALA A 273 0.68 -14.70 17.57
N SER A 274 0.15 -14.72 16.34
CA SER A 274 -0.19 -15.98 15.64
C SER A 274 1.05 -16.83 15.42
N LEU A 275 2.13 -16.26 14.88
CA LEU A 275 3.38 -16.98 14.61
C LEU A 275 4.03 -17.54 15.88
N VAL A 276 3.96 -16.80 16.99
CA VAL A 276 4.45 -17.29 18.28
C VAL A 276 3.56 -18.40 18.83
N SER A 277 2.24 -18.23 18.81
CA SER A 277 1.30 -19.24 19.31
C SER A 277 1.35 -20.55 18.53
N GLU A 278 1.66 -20.50 17.24
CA GLU A 278 1.83 -21.65 16.36
C GLU A 278 3.24 -22.29 16.47
N GLY A 279 4.14 -21.72 17.28
CA GLY A 279 5.52 -22.18 17.45
C GLY A 279 6.38 -21.98 16.20
N LEU A 280 6.00 -21.08 15.30
CA LEU A 280 6.73 -20.76 14.07
C LEU A 280 7.81 -19.67 14.31
N MET A 281 7.66 -18.88 15.36
CA MET A 281 8.65 -17.92 15.88
C MET A 281 8.65 -17.95 17.40
N THR A 282 9.74 -17.52 18.00
CA THR A 282 9.81 -17.16 19.43
C THR A 282 9.52 -15.67 19.60
N GLN A 283 9.22 -15.24 20.84
CA GLN A 283 9.10 -13.81 21.13
C GLN A 283 10.43 -13.09 20.88
N ASP A 284 11.56 -13.72 21.21
CA ASP A 284 12.90 -13.17 20.94
C ASP A 284 13.14 -12.96 19.44
N ASP A 285 12.65 -13.86 18.57
CA ASP A 285 12.74 -13.69 17.12
C ASP A 285 11.93 -12.45 16.65
N VAL A 286 10.73 -12.25 17.20
CA VAL A 286 9.87 -11.10 16.89
C VAL A 286 10.54 -9.80 17.34
N ASP A 287 11.08 -9.78 18.56
CA ASP A 287 11.74 -8.60 19.12
C ASP A 287 13.03 -8.26 18.35
N ALA A 288 13.81 -9.25 17.97
CA ALA A 288 15.01 -9.08 17.15
C ALA A 288 14.65 -8.54 15.74
N MET A 289 13.56 -9.04 15.14
CA MET A 289 13.09 -8.57 13.84
C MET A 289 12.65 -7.09 13.91
N ARG A 290 11.93 -6.70 14.97
CA ARG A 290 11.52 -5.32 15.24
C ARG A 290 12.73 -4.41 15.40
N ALA A 291 13.66 -4.77 16.26
CA ALA A 291 14.88 -4.00 16.51
C ALA A 291 15.71 -3.82 15.22
N SER A 292 15.79 -4.86 14.39
CA SER A 292 16.47 -4.78 13.09
C SER A 292 15.81 -3.79 12.16
N ALA A 293 14.48 -3.80 12.05
CA ALA A 293 13.72 -2.86 11.21
C ALA A 293 13.89 -1.40 11.70
N GLU A 294 13.85 -1.17 13.00
CA GLU A 294 14.06 0.15 13.61
C GLU A 294 15.49 0.66 13.37
N SER A 295 16.49 -0.20 13.48
CA SER A 295 17.89 0.12 13.21
C SER A 295 18.11 0.48 11.73
N GLU A 296 17.52 -0.30 10.82
CA GLU A 296 17.56 -0.02 9.38
C GLU A 296 16.94 1.35 9.08
N ALA A 297 15.75 1.64 9.60
CA ALA A 297 15.07 2.91 9.39
C ALA A 297 15.86 4.11 9.95
N SER A 298 16.44 3.96 11.14
CA SER A 298 17.27 4.99 11.77
C SER A 298 18.53 5.28 10.95
N THR A 299 19.21 4.24 10.47
CA THR A 299 20.40 4.37 9.62
C THR A 299 20.06 5.03 8.29
N ALA A 300 18.97 4.59 7.66
CA ALA A 300 18.49 5.16 6.40
C ALA A 300 18.13 6.64 6.55
N MET A 301 17.46 7.02 7.64
CA MET A 301 17.12 8.41 7.94
C MET A 301 18.37 9.26 8.12
N ALA A 302 19.32 8.84 8.97
CA ALA A 302 20.54 9.58 9.20
C ALA A 302 21.33 9.79 7.91
N THR A 303 21.48 8.75 7.11
CA THR A 303 22.18 8.84 5.82
C THR A 303 21.46 9.77 4.84
N ALA A 304 20.13 9.66 4.72
CA ALA A 304 19.36 10.52 3.82
C ALA A 304 19.36 12.00 4.23
N GLN A 305 19.46 12.31 5.52
CA GLN A 305 19.60 13.70 6.00
C GLN A 305 20.90 14.35 5.55
N ASP A 306 21.99 13.58 5.48
CA ASP A 306 23.32 14.04 5.06
C ASP A 306 23.46 14.12 3.52
N ASP A 307 22.51 13.55 2.75
CA ASP A 307 22.53 13.59 1.30
C ASP A 307 22.45 15.03 0.76
N PRO A 308 23.06 15.34 -0.39
CA PRO A 308 23.09 16.69 -0.94
C PRO A 308 21.70 17.15 -1.40
N TRP A 309 21.50 18.47 -1.32
CA TRP A 309 20.36 19.14 -1.93
C TRP A 309 20.57 19.29 -3.44
N PRO A 310 19.51 19.37 -4.25
CA PRO A 310 19.63 19.64 -5.67
C PRO A 310 20.23 21.06 -5.89
N ASP A 311 21.05 21.19 -6.94
CA ASP A 311 21.52 22.48 -7.40
C ASP A 311 20.35 23.28 -8.01
N ALA A 312 20.33 24.60 -7.82
CA ALA A 312 19.28 25.45 -8.35
C ALA A 312 19.18 25.39 -9.90
N SER A 313 20.28 25.13 -10.59
CA SER A 313 20.31 24.95 -12.05
C SER A 313 19.46 23.80 -12.58
N VAL A 314 19.10 22.85 -11.71
CA VAL A 314 18.17 21.75 -12.06
C VAL A 314 16.79 22.26 -12.48
N ILE A 315 16.38 23.44 -11.98
CA ILE A 315 15.10 24.07 -12.32
C ILE A 315 15.11 24.62 -13.75
N ASP A 316 16.24 25.10 -14.22
CA ASP A 316 16.41 25.76 -15.53
C ASP A 316 16.80 24.75 -16.63
N ALA A 317 16.98 23.47 -16.30
CA ALA A 317 17.34 22.44 -17.28
C ALA A 317 16.20 22.23 -18.28
N PRO A 318 16.46 22.34 -19.60
CA PRO A 318 15.42 22.26 -20.65
C PRO A 318 14.65 20.92 -20.64
N ASN A 319 15.24 19.87 -20.07
CA ASN A 319 14.67 18.51 -19.99
C ASN A 319 14.52 18.03 -18.54
N ALA A 320 14.16 18.93 -17.62
CA ALA A 320 14.06 18.61 -16.19
C ALA A 320 13.15 17.40 -15.87
N PHE A 321 12.30 16.97 -16.81
CA PHE A 321 11.34 15.88 -16.68
C PHE A 321 11.48 14.76 -17.73
N ALA A 322 12.49 14.82 -18.58
CA ALA A 322 12.61 13.96 -19.79
C ALA A 322 13.76 12.94 -19.75
N GLU A 323 14.43 12.76 -18.61
CA GLU A 323 15.46 11.72 -18.42
C GLU A 323 14.97 10.56 -17.56
#